data_cfebda67f946d853b4739ded0af975ba
#
_entry.id   cfebda67f946d853b4739ded0af975ba
#
_cell.length_a   1.000
_cell.length_b   1.000
_cell.length_c   1.000
_cell.angle_alpha   90.00
_cell.angle_beta   90.00
_cell.angle_gamma   90.00
#
_symmetry.space_group_name_H-M   'P 1'
#
loop_
_entity.id
_entity.type
_entity.pdbx_description
1 polymer ?
#
loop_
_entity_poly.entity_id
_entity_poly.type
_entity_poly.pdbx_seq_one_letter_code
_entity_poly.pdbx_strand_id
1 'polypeptide(L)'
;MKKNQSAAIGKVSLDDKYALAATRAYMTGIEALVRLPMLQHQRDQSRGLNTAAYISGYRGSPIGGLDQALWKARPWLDKHNVVFQPGINEDLAATAVWGSQQTNLFEGARYDGVFGMWYGKGPGVDRSMDVIKHANAFGTSRYG
;
A
#
# COMPACT_ATOMS: atom_id res chain seq x y z
N MET A 1 1.72 -49.16 -0.83
CA MET A 1 0.79 -48.30 -0.03
C MET A 1 1.53 -47.01 0.34
N LYS A 2 1.23 -45.88 -0.32
CA LYS A 2 1.80 -44.56 0.02
C LYS A 2 0.98 -44.03 1.20
N LYS A 3 1.63 -43.86 2.37
CA LYS A 3 1.02 -43.19 3.51
C LYS A 3 0.73 -41.73 3.12
N ASN A 4 -0.56 -41.39 3.08
CA ASN A 4 -0.99 -39.98 3.07
C ASN A 4 -0.46 -39.32 4.35
N GLN A 5 0.60 -38.52 4.21
CA GLN A 5 0.94 -37.57 5.26
C GLN A 5 -0.14 -36.50 5.28
N SER A 6 -1.06 -36.62 6.21
CA SER A 6 -1.95 -35.54 6.59
C SER A 6 -1.06 -34.36 6.99
N ALA A 7 -1.01 -33.33 6.15
CA ALA A 7 -0.34 -32.09 6.50
C ALA A 7 -1.00 -31.56 7.77
N ALA A 8 -0.25 -31.41 8.85
CA ALA A 8 -0.73 -30.82 10.09
C ALA A 8 -1.34 -29.47 9.76
N ILE A 9 -2.63 -29.33 10.04
CA ILE A 9 -3.33 -28.04 9.89
C ILE A 9 -2.68 -27.10 10.91
N GLY A 10 -1.82 -26.18 10.43
CA GLY A 10 -1.21 -25.16 11.27
C GLY A 10 -2.30 -24.35 11.97
N LYS A 11 -2.00 -23.83 13.16
CA LYS A 11 -2.92 -22.97 13.91
C LYS A 11 -3.26 -21.74 13.05
N VAL A 12 -4.48 -21.66 12.55
CA VAL A 12 -4.98 -20.54 11.72
C VAL A 12 -5.35 -19.37 12.63
N SER A 13 -4.89 -18.17 12.25
CA SER A 13 -5.23 -16.92 12.94
C SER A 13 -5.91 -15.94 11.96
N LEU A 14 -6.77 -15.08 12.50
CA LEU A 14 -7.35 -13.98 11.74
C LEU A 14 -6.31 -12.95 11.28
N ASP A 15 -5.14 -12.94 11.90
CA ASP A 15 -4.03 -12.05 11.55
C ASP A 15 -3.14 -12.61 10.42
N ASP A 16 -3.32 -13.88 10.02
CA ASP A 16 -2.53 -14.51 8.94
C ASP A 16 -2.62 -13.73 7.62
N LYS A 17 -3.73 -13.03 7.40
CA LYS A 17 -3.92 -12.14 6.26
C LYS A 17 -2.91 -10.99 6.20
N TYR A 18 -2.36 -10.56 7.34
CA TYR A 18 -1.36 -9.51 7.45
C TYR A 18 0.02 -10.03 7.88
N ALA A 19 0.09 -11.24 8.39
CA ALA A 19 1.34 -11.93 8.72
C ALA A 19 1.99 -12.45 7.42
N LEU A 20 2.99 -11.75 6.89
CA LEU A 20 3.58 -12.05 5.58
C LEU A 20 4.32 -13.39 5.52
N ALA A 21 4.65 -13.98 6.65
CA ALA A 21 5.27 -15.31 6.74
C ALA A 21 4.32 -16.45 6.35
N ALA A 22 3.00 -16.23 6.39
CA ALA A 22 2.02 -17.24 6.00
C ALA A 22 2.05 -17.46 4.48
N THR A 23 2.30 -18.70 4.05
CA THR A 23 2.33 -19.09 2.63
C THR A 23 0.94 -19.10 2.00
N ARG A 24 -0.10 -19.28 2.82
CA ARG A 24 -1.51 -19.24 2.43
C ARG A 24 -2.29 -18.51 3.51
N ALA A 25 -3.12 -17.57 3.11
CA ALA A 25 -4.03 -16.86 4.00
C ALA A 25 -5.38 -16.69 3.31
N TYR A 26 -6.45 -16.87 4.06
CA TYR A 26 -7.80 -16.55 3.60
C TYR A 26 -8.05 -15.07 3.83
N MET A 27 -8.44 -14.34 2.78
CA MET A 27 -8.68 -12.91 2.86
C MET A 27 -9.66 -12.45 1.78
N THR A 28 -10.30 -11.34 2.03
CA THR A 28 -11.14 -10.63 1.04
C THR A 28 -10.26 -9.82 0.07
N GLY A 29 -10.84 -9.36 -1.04
CA GLY A 29 -10.14 -8.46 -1.97
C GLY A 29 -9.67 -7.16 -1.31
N ILE A 30 -10.46 -6.59 -0.39
CA ILE A 30 -10.08 -5.40 0.40
C ILE A 30 -8.85 -5.70 1.28
N GLU A 31 -8.83 -6.82 1.96
CA GLU A 31 -7.69 -7.22 2.79
C GLU A 31 -6.43 -7.53 1.95
N ALA A 32 -6.61 -8.03 0.73
CA ALA A 32 -5.51 -8.19 -0.22
C ALA A 32 -4.92 -6.84 -0.65
N LEU A 33 -5.75 -5.82 -0.88
CA LEU A 33 -5.28 -4.46 -1.16
C LEU A 33 -4.51 -3.85 0.01
N VAL A 34 -4.95 -4.11 1.26
CA VAL A 34 -4.20 -3.70 2.46
C VAL A 34 -2.85 -4.42 2.57
N ARG A 35 -2.81 -5.71 2.21
CA ARG A 35 -1.59 -6.53 2.25
C ARG A 35 -0.57 -6.12 1.17
N LEU A 36 -1.03 -5.63 0.03
CA LEU A 36 -0.19 -5.34 -1.14
C LEU A 36 1.02 -4.44 -0.84
N PRO A 37 0.89 -3.27 -0.19
CA PRO A 37 2.02 -2.41 0.13
C PRO A 37 3.02 -3.06 1.11
N MET A 38 2.55 -3.90 2.03
CA MET A 38 3.43 -4.64 2.94
C MET A 38 4.27 -5.68 2.18
N LEU A 39 3.67 -6.38 1.20
CA LEU A 39 4.38 -7.32 0.32
C LEU A 39 5.40 -6.58 -0.57
N GLN A 40 5.06 -5.40 -1.07
CA GLN A 40 5.99 -4.59 -1.86
C GLN A 40 7.20 -4.20 -1.00
N HIS A 41 6.98 -3.69 0.20
CA HIS A 41 8.07 -3.36 1.14
C HIS A 41 8.97 -4.58 1.42
N GLN A 42 8.38 -5.75 1.71
CA GLN A 42 9.14 -6.98 1.95
C GLN A 42 9.99 -7.37 0.72
N ARG A 43 9.42 -7.23 -0.48
CA ARG A 43 10.12 -7.50 -1.74
C ARG A 43 11.30 -6.54 -1.95
N ASP A 44 11.12 -5.26 -1.62
CA ASP A 44 12.17 -4.26 -1.73
C ASP A 44 13.29 -4.53 -0.73
N GLN A 45 12.94 -4.85 0.52
CA GLN A 45 13.93 -5.26 1.53
C GLN A 45 14.76 -6.48 1.07
N SER A 46 14.14 -7.45 0.41
CA SER A 46 14.86 -8.62 -0.12
C SER A 46 15.86 -8.26 -1.23
N ARG A 47 15.76 -7.05 -1.79
CA ARG A 47 16.67 -6.47 -2.79
C ARG A 47 17.64 -5.45 -2.21
N GLY A 48 17.66 -5.32 -0.88
CA GLY A 48 18.52 -4.36 -0.17
C GLY A 48 18.02 -2.91 -0.20
N LEU A 49 16.74 -2.68 -0.53
CA LEU A 49 16.14 -1.35 -0.56
C LEU A 49 15.33 -1.09 0.71
N ASN A 50 15.53 0.09 1.31
CA ASN A 50 14.75 0.58 2.45
C ASN A 50 13.66 1.53 1.93
N THR A 51 12.58 0.97 1.38
CA THR A 51 11.45 1.76 0.87
C THR A 51 10.39 2.01 1.94
N ALA A 52 9.55 3.01 1.70
CA ALA A 52 8.31 3.24 2.43
C ALA A 52 7.13 3.26 1.46
N ALA A 53 5.92 3.36 1.98
CA ALA A 53 4.71 3.54 1.18
C ALA A 53 3.84 4.67 1.72
N TYR A 54 3.17 5.37 0.82
CA TYR A 54 2.16 6.35 1.16
C TYR A 54 0.84 6.03 0.47
N ILE A 55 -0.22 5.86 1.27
CA ILE A 55 -1.56 5.54 0.79
C ILE A 55 -2.48 6.70 1.06
N SER A 56 -3.14 7.21 0.02
CA SER A 56 -4.14 8.25 0.17
C SER A 56 -5.27 8.08 -0.84
N GLY A 57 -6.42 8.60 -0.49
CA GLY A 57 -7.62 8.61 -1.31
C GLY A 57 -8.73 9.34 -0.58
N TYR A 58 -9.86 9.54 -1.25
CA TYR A 58 -10.99 10.22 -0.63
C TYR A 58 -11.83 9.24 0.18
N ARG A 59 -12.05 9.60 1.43
CA ARG A 59 -12.93 8.86 2.35
C ARG A 59 -14.36 8.86 1.81
N GLY A 60 -14.97 7.68 1.72
CA GLY A 60 -16.29 7.51 1.10
C GLY A 60 -16.24 7.10 -0.36
N SER A 61 -15.06 6.86 -0.92
CA SER A 61 -14.91 6.20 -2.22
C SER A 61 -15.59 4.83 -2.23
N PRO A 62 -16.14 4.39 -3.38
CA PRO A 62 -16.92 3.14 -3.49
C PRO A 62 -16.11 1.85 -3.34
N ILE A 63 -14.80 1.92 -3.14
CA ILE A 63 -14.06 0.76 -2.63
C ILE A 63 -14.44 0.61 -1.16
N GLY A 64 -15.63 0.06 -0.94
CA GLY A 64 -16.29 -0.01 0.36
C GLY A 64 -15.39 -0.62 1.43
N GLY A 65 -15.07 0.17 2.45
CA GLY A 65 -14.35 -0.28 3.63
C GLY A 65 -12.83 -0.36 3.50
N LEU A 66 -12.19 0.06 2.39
CA LEU A 66 -10.72 0.05 2.29
C LEU A 66 -10.07 0.95 3.34
N ASP A 67 -10.58 2.15 3.52
CA ASP A 67 -10.11 3.10 4.54
C ASP A 67 -10.24 2.52 5.95
N GLN A 68 -11.37 1.88 6.26
CA GLN A 68 -11.58 1.21 7.55
C GLN A 68 -10.63 0.02 7.73
N ALA A 69 -10.39 -0.76 6.67
CA ALA A 69 -9.47 -1.89 6.71
C ALA A 69 -8.02 -1.42 6.91
N LEU A 70 -7.61 -0.33 6.27
CA LEU A 70 -6.29 0.30 6.46
C LEU A 70 -6.13 0.80 7.91
N TRP A 71 -7.15 1.47 8.47
CA TRP A 71 -7.12 1.89 9.88
C TRP A 71 -6.97 0.72 10.85
N LYS A 72 -7.73 -0.36 10.63
CA LYS A 72 -7.64 -1.58 11.45
C LYS A 72 -6.29 -2.28 11.34
N ALA A 73 -5.68 -2.23 10.17
CA ALA A 73 -4.38 -2.86 9.90
C ALA A 73 -3.18 -1.97 10.30
N ARG A 74 -3.38 -0.77 10.85
CA ARG A 74 -2.32 0.18 11.18
C ARG A 74 -1.12 -0.43 11.90
N PRO A 75 -1.27 -1.29 12.94
CA PRO A 75 -0.11 -1.89 13.62
C PRO A 75 0.76 -2.77 12.71
N TRP A 76 0.18 -3.29 11.61
CA TRP A 76 0.89 -4.07 10.61
C TRP A 76 1.53 -3.17 9.55
N LEU A 77 0.82 -2.13 9.12
CA LEU A 77 1.31 -1.13 8.17
C LEU A 77 2.55 -0.40 8.71
N ASP A 78 2.51 0.02 9.97
CA ASP A 78 3.60 0.73 10.64
C ASP A 78 4.90 -0.10 10.66
N LYS A 79 4.81 -1.43 10.82
CA LYS A 79 5.96 -2.35 10.77
C LYS A 79 6.63 -2.42 9.39
N HIS A 80 5.92 -2.00 8.35
CA HIS A 80 6.37 -2.03 6.96
C HIS A 80 6.57 -0.64 6.37
N ASN A 81 6.71 0.39 7.21
CA ASN A 81 6.88 1.78 6.78
C ASN A 81 5.75 2.26 5.84
N VAL A 82 4.54 1.77 6.04
CA VAL A 82 3.37 2.14 5.23
C VAL A 82 2.54 3.16 5.99
N VAL A 83 2.45 4.37 5.44
CA VAL A 83 1.64 5.47 5.99
C VAL A 83 0.32 5.54 5.24
N PHE A 84 -0.79 5.49 5.98
CA PHE A 84 -2.12 5.76 5.45
C PHE A 84 -2.63 7.09 5.97
N GLN A 85 -2.88 8.02 5.04
CA GLN A 85 -3.42 9.36 5.32
C GLN A 85 -4.52 9.68 4.31
N PRO A 86 -5.80 9.59 4.68
CA PRO A 86 -6.88 9.96 3.77
C PRO A 86 -6.82 11.44 3.41
N GLY A 87 -7.09 11.75 2.15
CA GLY A 87 -7.19 13.11 1.66
C GLY A 87 -8.55 13.75 1.99
N ILE A 88 -8.59 15.08 1.96
CA ILE A 88 -9.83 15.87 2.10
C ILE A 88 -10.70 15.69 0.85
N ASN A 89 -10.07 15.51 -0.30
CA ASN A 89 -10.68 15.19 -1.58
C ASN A 89 -9.70 14.39 -2.47
N GLU A 90 -10.13 13.97 -3.65
CA GLU A 90 -9.38 13.06 -4.52
C GLU A 90 -8.12 13.70 -5.09
N ASP A 91 -8.17 14.95 -5.52
CA ASP A 91 -7.03 15.66 -6.12
C ASP A 91 -5.95 16.01 -5.09
N LEU A 92 -6.32 16.42 -3.88
CA LEU A 92 -5.37 16.61 -2.79
C LEU A 92 -4.75 15.27 -2.36
N ALA A 93 -5.52 14.19 -2.34
CA ALA A 93 -4.98 12.86 -2.09
C ALA A 93 -3.96 12.45 -3.17
N ALA A 94 -4.27 12.67 -4.44
CA ALA A 94 -3.38 12.37 -5.57
C ALA A 94 -2.10 13.23 -5.51
N THR A 95 -2.23 14.52 -5.18
CA THR A 95 -1.09 15.43 -4.99
C THR A 95 -0.17 14.95 -3.86
N ALA A 96 -0.75 14.54 -2.73
CA ALA A 96 0.03 14.03 -1.61
C ALA A 96 0.77 12.73 -1.95
N VAL A 97 0.11 11.80 -2.68
CA VAL A 97 0.75 10.58 -3.18
C VAL A 97 1.90 10.92 -4.10
N TRP A 98 1.69 11.78 -5.11
CA TRP A 98 2.76 12.18 -6.02
C TRP A 98 3.90 12.90 -5.29
N GLY A 99 3.57 13.81 -4.35
CA GLY A 99 4.57 14.48 -3.52
C GLY A 99 5.44 13.51 -2.72
N SER A 100 4.84 12.45 -2.15
CA SER A 100 5.59 11.43 -1.42
C SER A 100 6.59 10.67 -2.30
N GLN A 101 6.33 10.55 -3.59
CA GLN A 101 7.19 9.89 -4.56
C GLN A 101 8.36 10.76 -5.05
N GLN A 102 8.46 12.01 -4.59
CA GLN A 102 9.59 12.91 -4.85
C GLN A 102 10.75 12.73 -3.84
N THR A 103 10.65 11.75 -2.94
CA THR A 103 11.72 11.40 -1.99
C THR A 103 13.03 11.14 -2.74
N ASN A 104 14.15 11.62 -2.23
CA ASN A 104 15.48 11.57 -2.85
C ASN A 104 15.73 12.57 -4.00
N LEU A 105 14.77 13.40 -4.39
CA LEU A 105 15.05 14.59 -5.19
C LEU A 105 15.55 15.76 -4.32
N PHE A 106 15.42 15.64 -3.01
CA PHE A 106 15.85 16.62 -2.01
C PHE A 106 16.73 15.94 -0.96
N GLU A 107 17.59 16.72 -0.32
CA GLU A 107 18.45 16.25 0.76
C GLU A 107 17.64 15.81 2.00
N GLY A 108 18.19 14.90 2.80
CA GLY A 108 17.60 14.44 4.06
C GLY A 108 16.57 13.31 3.94
N ALA A 109 16.47 12.67 2.79
CA ALA A 109 15.65 11.49 2.61
C ALA A 109 16.08 10.35 3.55
N ARG A 110 15.11 9.72 4.21
CA ARG A 110 15.32 8.58 5.11
C ARG A 110 15.07 7.22 4.46
N TYR A 111 14.46 7.23 3.29
CA TYR A 111 14.11 6.03 2.52
C TYR A 111 14.71 6.11 1.12
N ASP A 112 15.00 4.97 0.51
CA ASP A 112 15.49 4.88 -0.87
C ASP A 112 14.42 5.31 -1.89
N GLY A 113 13.16 5.23 -1.50
CA GLY A 113 12.00 5.69 -2.25
C GLY A 113 10.71 5.46 -1.49
N VAL A 114 9.63 6.05 -1.97
CA VAL A 114 8.28 5.88 -1.43
C VAL A 114 7.36 5.50 -2.57
N PHE A 115 6.83 4.28 -2.56
CA PHE A 115 5.80 3.92 -3.53
C PHE A 115 4.43 4.38 -3.08
N GLY A 116 3.60 4.81 -4.02
CA GLY A 116 2.30 5.38 -3.75
C GLY A 116 1.14 4.44 -4.06
N MET A 117 0.08 4.55 -3.28
CA MET A 117 -1.22 3.97 -3.62
C MET A 117 -2.28 5.06 -3.49
N TRP A 118 -2.89 5.43 -4.59
CA TRP A 118 -4.07 6.27 -4.61
C TRP A 118 -5.31 5.42 -4.91
N TYR A 119 -6.42 5.71 -4.25
CA TYR A 119 -7.69 5.05 -4.52
C TYR A 119 -8.81 6.06 -4.70
N GLY A 120 -9.69 5.78 -5.65
CA GLY A 120 -10.84 6.59 -6.00
C GLY A 120 -11.75 5.88 -7.00
N LYS A 121 -12.82 6.54 -7.41
CA LYS A 121 -13.70 6.11 -8.50
C LYS A 121 -13.57 7.01 -9.73
N GLY A 122 -14.27 6.71 -10.84
CA GLY A 122 -14.21 7.47 -12.09
C GLY A 122 -14.27 8.99 -11.91
N PRO A 123 -15.27 9.57 -11.25
CA PRO A 123 -15.32 11.02 -11.02
C PRO A 123 -14.13 11.57 -10.22
N GLY A 124 -13.56 10.78 -9.31
CA GLY A 124 -12.34 11.14 -8.58
C GLY A 124 -11.11 11.12 -9.49
N VAL A 125 -11.03 10.18 -10.43
CA VAL A 125 -9.99 10.17 -11.49
C VAL A 125 -10.09 11.42 -12.34
N ASP A 126 -11.28 11.75 -12.83
CA ASP A 126 -11.53 12.95 -13.65
C ASP A 126 -11.09 14.22 -12.91
N ARG A 127 -11.45 14.34 -11.63
CA ARG A 127 -11.06 15.45 -10.78
C ARG A 127 -9.55 15.54 -10.58
N SER A 128 -8.87 14.41 -10.46
CA SER A 128 -7.43 14.32 -10.20
C SER A 128 -6.58 14.32 -11.47
N MET A 129 -7.18 14.48 -12.64
CA MET A 129 -6.51 14.30 -13.94
C MET A 129 -5.36 15.28 -14.13
N ASP A 130 -5.45 16.50 -13.61
CA ASP A 130 -4.38 17.49 -13.70
C ASP A 130 -3.13 17.00 -12.96
N VAL A 131 -3.29 16.54 -11.72
CA VAL A 131 -2.18 15.97 -10.91
C VAL A 131 -1.58 14.73 -11.59
N ILE A 132 -2.42 13.84 -12.13
CA ILE A 132 -1.98 12.62 -12.82
C ILE A 132 -1.16 12.99 -14.07
N LYS A 133 -1.58 13.99 -14.85
CA LYS A 133 -0.83 14.48 -16.02
C LYS A 133 0.50 15.09 -15.61
N HIS A 134 0.54 15.88 -14.54
CA HIS A 134 1.78 16.43 -14.01
C HIS A 134 2.73 15.32 -13.53
N ALA A 135 2.22 14.32 -12.80
CA ALA A 135 3.01 13.18 -12.36
C ALA A 135 3.62 12.41 -13.56
N ASN A 136 2.86 12.23 -14.63
CA ASN A 136 3.37 11.61 -15.86
C ASN A 136 4.43 12.46 -16.58
N ALA A 137 4.28 13.79 -16.56
CA ALA A 137 5.22 14.70 -17.24
C ALA A 137 6.53 14.88 -16.47
N PHE A 138 6.46 15.02 -15.16
CA PHE A 138 7.64 15.28 -14.29
C PHE A 138 8.23 14.02 -13.67
N GLY A 139 7.47 12.93 -13.65
CA GLY A 139 7.91 11.65 -13.08
C GLY A 139 8.01 11.63 -11.56
N THR A 140 8.79 10.69 -11.08
CA THR A 140 9.05 10.42 -9.66
C THR A 140 10.55 10.23 -9.43
N SER A 141 10.97 10.08 -8.19
CA SER A 141 12.31 9.61 -7.87
C SER A 141 12.52 8.16 -8.35
N ARG A 142 13.77 7.69 -8.34
CA ARG A 142 14.14 6.37 -8.90
C ARG A 142 13.31 5.20 -8.37
N TYR A 143 12.92 5.25 -7.10
CA TYR A 143 12.15 4.21 -6.42
C TYR A 143 10.82 4.76 -5.86
N GLY A 144 10.32 5.86 -6.45
CA GLY A 144 9.05 6.48 -6.14
C GLY A 144 7.88 5.91 -6.96
#